data_d357a1366516afb44498c445a8576a43
#
_entry.id   d357a1366516afb44498c445a8576a43
#
_cell.length_a   1.000
_cell.length_b   1.000
_cell.length_c   1.000
_cell.angle_alpha   90.00
_cell.angle_beta   90.00
_cell.angle_gamma   90.00
#
_symmetry.space_group_name_H-M   'P 1'
#
loop_
_entity.id
_entity.type
_entity.pdbx_description
1 polymer ?
#
loop_
_entity_poly.entity_id
_entity_poly.type
_entity_poly.pdbx_seq_one_letter_code
_entity_poly.pdbx_strand_id
1 'polypeptide(L)'
;MIWLAMGVALVVAAGAISQRVSGMGLGLISAPALSLMLGPVVGIILINVLATFNAVANTWSMRADIDWKKWAPIAAGLIFGAVPGAFVIRAVSPSVLLVVVGVLLILALSVVTLGKRYVPRVEGVLPAALSGMVGGFMNTLAGVAGPAITVYSQAARWPQRTYAATLQPCLLYTSD
;
A
#
# COMPACT_ATOMS: atom_id res chain seq x y z
N MET A 1 -25.23 -4.72 -19.29
CA MET A 1 -23.78 -4.95 -19.41
C MET A 1 -22.98 -3.64 -19.58
N ILE A 2 -23.37 -2.73 -20.48
CA ILE A 2 -22.65 -1.47 -20.72
C ILE A 2 -22.56 -0.59 -19.44
N TRP A 3 -23.64 -0.42 -18.70
CA TRP A 3 -23.66 0.35 -17.47
C TRP A 3 -22.74 -0.19 -16.38
N LEU A 4 -22.63 -1.51 -16.27
CA LEU A 4 -21.70 -2.17 -15.34
C LEU A 4 -20.24 -1.89 -15.75
N ALA A 5 -19.93 -2.03 -17.04
CA ALA A 5 -18.59 -1.75 -17.55
C ALA A 5 -18.21 -0.28 -17.36
N MET A 6 -19.14 0.64 -17.59
CA MET A 6 -18.92 2.07 -17.32
C MET A 6 -18.67 2.35 -15.84
N GLY A 7 -19.45 1.72 -14.94
CA GLY A 7 -19.25 1.86 -13.50
C GLY A 7 -17.89 1.36 -13.06
N VAL A 8 -17.47 0.18 -13.52
CA VAL A 8 -16.14 -0.38 -13.27
C VAL A 8 -15.04 0.56 -13.77
N ALA A 9 -15.15 1.06 -15.00
CA ALA A 9 -14.18 1.96 -15.58
C ALA A 9 -14.05 3.28 -14.79
N LEU A 10 -15.15 3.85 -14.34
CA LEU A 10 -15.16 5.07 -13.53
C LEU A 10 -14.49 4.87 -12.17
N VAL A 11 -14.82 3.76 -11.48
CA VAL A 11 -14.23 3.44 -10.18
C VAL A 11 -12.72 3.21 -10.30
N VAL A 12 -12.30 2.47 -11.32
CA VAL A 12 -10.87 2.20 -11.57
C VAL A 12 -10.13 3.49 -11.94
N ALA A 13 -10.71 4.33 -12.78
CA ALA A 13 -10.12 5.63 -13.15
C ALA A 13 -9.97 6.55 -11.93
N ALA A 14 -11.00 6.66 -11.10
CA ALA A 14 -10.94 7.45 -9.87
C ALA A 14 -9.87 6.90 -8.90
N GLY A 15 -9.79 5.58 -8.73
CA GLY A 15 -8.78 4.92 -7.92
C GLY A 15 -7.35 5.14 -8.46
N ALA A 16 -7.16 5.05 -9.77
CA ALA A 16 -5.86 5.26 -10.42
C ALA A 16 -5.37 6.72 -10.29
N ILE A 17 -6.28 7.69 -10.46
CA ILE A 17 -5.96 9.11 -10.24
C ILE A 17 -5.60 9.36 -8.78
N SER A 18 -6.38 8.83 -7.85
CA SER A 18 -6.11 8.93 -6.43
C SER A 18 -4.76 8.32 -6.07
N GLN A 19 -4.41 7.17 -6.62
CA GLN A 19 -3.11 6.52 -6.41
C GLN A 19 -1.96 7.38 -6.93
N ARG A 20 -2.10 8.02 -8.08
CA ARG A 20 -1.06 8.91 -8.64
C ARG A 20 -0.80 10.13 -7.75
N VAL A 21 -1.84 10.67 -7.13
CA VAL A 21 -1.75 11.88 -6.30
C VAL A 21 -1.31 11.57 -4.87
N SER A 22 -1.93 10.56 -4.26
CA SER A 22 -1.72 10.22 -2.85
C SER A 22 -0.67 9.11 -2.64
N GLY A 23 -0.26 8.41 -3.69
CA GLY A 23 0.61 7.22 -3.62
C GLY A 23 -0.15 5.94 -3.28
N MET A 24 -1.36 6.04 -2.76
CA MET A 24 -2.25 4.93 -2.40
C MET A 24 -3.67 5.28 -2.80
N GLY A 25 -4.43 4.37 -3.39
CA GLY A 25 -5.82 4.72 -3.69
C GLY A 25 -6.55 3.70 -4.52
N LEU A 26 -5.91 3.11 -5.53
CA LEU A 26 -6.59 2.17 -6.41
C LEU A 26 -7.20 1.01 -5.61
N GLY A 27 -6.41 0.33 -4.78
CA GLY A 27 -6.89 -0.77 -3.96
C GLY A 27 -7.95 -0.34 -2.94
N LEU A 28 -7.71 0.76 -2.22
CA LEU A 28 -8.62 1.22 -1.17
C LEU A 28 -10.01 1.62 -1.69
N ILE A 29 -10.07 2.25 -2.86
CA ILE A 29 -11.33 2.72 -3.46
C ILE A 29 -11.96 1.63 -4.31
N SER A 30 -11.17 0.97 -5.16
CA SER A 30 -11.72 0.06 -6.17
C SER A 30 -11.98 -1.34 -5.64
N ALA A 31 -11.24 -1.83 -4.63
CA ALA A 31 -11.46 -3.18 -4.11
C ALA A 31 -12.87 -3.38 -3.52
N PRO A 32 -13.36 -2.54 -2.59
CA PRO A 32 -14.72 -2.72 -2.10
C PRO A 32 -15.78 -2.50 -3.18
N ALA A 33 -15.60 -1.51 -4.06
CA ALA A 33 -16.55 -1.23 -5.13
C ALA A 33 -16.63 -2.38 -6.14
N LEU A 34 -15.50 -2.91 -6.61
CA LEU A 34 -15.47 -4.03 -7.54
C LEU A 34 -15.96 -5.32 -6.89
N SER A 35 -15.69 -5.55 -5.60
CA SER A 35 -16.20 -6.70 -4.87
C SER A 35 -17.72 -6.69 -4.76
N LEU A 36 -18.33 -5.51 -4.60
CA LEU A 36 -19.79 -5.35 -4.58
C LEU A 36 -20.41 -5.50 -5.98
N MET A 37 -19.74 -5.04 -7.04
CA MET A 37 -20.25 -5.04 -8.41
C MET A 37 -20.08 -6.40 -9.11
N LEU A 38 -18.97 -7.09 -8.89
CA LEU A 38 -18.56 -8.29 -9.62
C LEU A 38 -18.48 -9.54 -8.73
N GLY A 39 -18.72 -9.36 -7.44
CA GLY A 39 -18.47 -10.38 -6.44
C GLY A 39 -17.02 -10.36 -5.90
N PRO A 40 -16.81 -10.91 -4.69
CA PRO A 40 -15.52 -10.75 -4.00
C PRO A 40 -14.34 -11.39 -4.74
N VAL A 41 -14.51 -12.59 -5.29
CA VAL A 41 -13.42 -13.31 -5.95
C VAL A 41 -12.99 -12.62 -7.25
N VAL A 42 -13.95 -12.33 -8.14
CA VAL A 42 -13.67 -11.69 -9.44
C VAL A 42 -13.18 -10.26 -9.24
N GLY A 43 -13.79 -9.53 -8.29
CA GLY A 43 -13.40 -8.15 -7.95
C GLY A 43 -11.95 -8.06 -7.46
N ILE A 44 -11.53 -8.98 -6.57
CA ILE A 44 -10.17 -9.00 -6.02
C ILE A 44 -9.15 -9.36 -7.11
N ILE A 45 -9.41 -10.37 -7.92
CA ILE A 45 -8.50 -10.73 -9.02
C ILE A 45 -8.34 -9.58 -10.01
N LEU A 46 -9.45 -8.96 -10.42
CA LEU A 46 -9.43 -7.86 -11.37
C LEU A 46 -8.65 -6.65 -10.80
N ILE A 47 -8.88 -6.30 -9.53
CA ILE A 47 -8.18 -5.16 -8.92
C ILE A 47 -6.68 -5.43 -8.79
N ASN A 48 -6.26 -6.64 -8.45
CA ASN A 48 -4.83 -6.98 -8.36
C ASN A 48 -4.15 -6.83 -9.72
N VAL A 49 -4.75 -7.33 -10.79
CA VAL A 49 -4.23 -7.17 -12.16
C VAL A 49 -4.15 -5.68 -12.53
N LEU A 50 -5.23 -4.93 -12.31
CA LEU A 50 -5.26 -3.51 -12.63
C LEU A 50 -4.28 -2.69 -11.77
N ALA A 51 -4.14 -3.04 -10.48
CA ALA A 51 -3.20 -2.40 -9.57
C ALA A 51 -1.76 -2.62 -10.00
N THR A 52 -1.41 -3.83 -10.43
CA THR A 52 -0.09 -4.16 -10.97
C THR A 52 0.21 -3.33 -12.22
N PHE A 53 -0.69 -3.32 -13.21
CA PHE A 53 -0.52 -2.48 -14.41
C PHE A 53 -0.40 -1.00 -14.07
N ASN A 54 -1.25 -0.48 -13.19
CA ASN A 54 -1.19 0.91 -12.77
C ASN A 54 0.11 1.24 -12.03
N ALA A 55 0.60 0.37 -11.17
CA ALA A 55 1.86 0.54 -10.46
C ALA A 55 3.06 0.53 -11.42
N VAL A 56 3.07 -0.37 -12.43
CA VAL A 56 4.09 -0.37 -13.50
C VAL A 56 4.06 0.95 -14.27
N ALA A 57 2.89 1.36 -14.75
CA ALA A 57 2.73 2.59 -15.51
C ALA A 57 3.15 3.84 -14.71
N ASN A 58 2.77 3.91 -13.42
CA ASN A 58 3.17 5.00 -12.53
C ASN A 58 4.66 4.99 -12.24
N THR A 59 5.25 3.82 -11.97
CA THR A 59 6.70 3.67 -11.76
C THR A 59 7.47 4.17 -12.97
N TRP A 60 7.05 3.78 -14.18
CA TRP A 60 7.67 4.25 -15.43
C TRP A 60 7.50 5.75 -15.65
N SER A 61 6.29 6.26 -15.48
CA SER A 61 5.93 7.67 -15.65
C SER A 61 6.62 8.60 -14.65
N MET A 62 6.81 8.13 -13.41
CA MET A 62 7.37 8.92 -12.30
C MET A 62 8.81 8.53 -11.96
N ARG A 63 9.50 7.78 -12.83
CA ARG A 63 10.85 7.24 -12.57
C ARG A 63 11.89 8.29 -12.21
N ALA A 64 11.74 9.50 -12.72
CA ALA A 64 12.64 10.63 -12.43
C ALA A 64 12.48 11.19 -11.01
N ASP A 65 11.30 10.98 -10.40
CA ASP A 65 10.96 11.46 -9.06
C ASP A 65 11.19 10.38 -7.99
N ILE A 66 11.55 9.14 -8.39
CA ILE A 66 11.81 8.02 -7.48
C ILE A 66 13.17 8.22 -6.81
N ASP A 67 13.18 8.21 -5.49
CA ASP A 67 14.42 8.18 -4.71
C ASP A 67 14.84 6.73 -4.45
N TRP A 68 15.62 6.18 -5.39
CA TRP A 68 16.09 4.79 -5.33
C TRP A 68 16.93 4.48 -4.09
N LYS A 69 17.62 5.49 -3.52
CA LYS A 69 18.40 5.32 -2.30
C LYS A 69 17.51 5.08 -1.08
N LYS A 70 16.35 5.74 -1.06
CA LYS A 70 15.35 5.56 -0.02
C LYS A 70 14.47 4.35 -0.26
N TRP A 71 14.23 4.01 -1.53
CA TRP A 71 13.45 2.84 -1.92
C TRP A 71 14.13 1.53 -1.51
N ALA A 72 15.43 1.38 -1.76
CA ALA A 72 16.16 0.13 -1.53
C ALA A 72 16.04 -0.43 -0.09
N PRO A 73 16.25 0.35 0.98
CA PRO A 73 16.09 -0.18 2.34
C PRO A 73 14.61 -0.51 2.67
N ILE A 74 13.65 0.23 2.12
CA ILE A 74 12.22 -0.08 2.30
C ILE A 74 11.90 -1.41 1.60
N ALA A 75 12.34 -1.61 0.35
CA ALA A 75 12.12 -2.82 -0.41
C ALA A 75 12.75 -4.05 0.27
N ALA A 76 13.97 -3.93 0.75
CA ALA A 76 14.60 -4.98 1.56
C ALA A 76 13.77 -5.28 2.81
N GLY A 77 13.35 -4.24 3.54
CA GLY A 77 12.48 -4.39 4.70
C GLY A 77 11.17 -5.10 4.38
N LEU A 78 10.51 -4.77 3.27
CA LEU A 78 9.27 -5.42 2.83
C LEU A 78 9.44 -6.94 2.71
N ILE A 79 10.53 -7.40 2.09
CA ILE A 79 10.83 -8.83 1.93
C ILE A 79 11.01 -9.48 3.30
N PHE A 80 11.86 -8.90 4.16
CA PHE A 80 12.10 -9.44 5.50
C PHE A 80 10.85 -9.42 6.37
N GLY A 81 9.97 -8.44 6.22
CA GLY A 81 8.71 -8.35 6.96
C GLY A 81 7.65 -9.35 6.48
N ALA A 82 7.65 -9.69 5.19
CA ALA A 82 6.72 -10.66 4.62
C ALA A 82 6.91 -12.07 5.20
N VAL A 83 8.14 -12.45 5.50
CA VAL A 83 8.46 -13.80 6.04
C VAL A 83 7.73 -14.08 7.36
N PRO A 84 7.88 -13.28 8.44
CA PRO A 84 7.14 -13.52 9.66
C PRO A 84 5.62 -13.39 9.47
N GLY A 85 5.15 -12.52 8.58
CA GLY A 85 3.74 -12.42 8.22
C GLY A 85 3.17 -13.74 7.69
N ALA A 86 3.91 -14.40 6.80
CA ALA A 86 3.51 -15.69 6.25
C ALA A 86 3.41 -16.81 7.31
N PHE A 87 4.27 -16.79 8.32
CA PHE A 87 4.17 -17.72 9.45
C PHE A 87 2.94 -17.43 10.31
N VAL A 88 2.66 -16.17 10.59
CA VAL A 88 1.48 -15.76 11.39
C VAL A 88 0.18 -16.19 10.72
N ILE A 89 0.03 -16.00 9.41
CA ILE A 89 -1.17 -16.43 8.67
C ILE A 89 -1.43 -17.92 8.83
N ARG A 90 -0.36 -18.74 8.84
CA ARG A 90 -0.51 -20.20 9.00
C ARG A 90 -0.79 -20.64 10.43
N ALA A 91 -0.39 -19.84 11.42
CA ALA A 91 -0.51 -20.17 12.84
C ALA A 91 -1.81 -19.64 13.49
N VAL A 92 -2.47 -18.68 12.85
CA VAL A 92 -3.56 -17.93 13.46
C VAL A 92 -4.89 -18.20 12.73
N SER A 93 -5.98 -18.34 13.50
CA SER A 93 -7.30 -18.52 12.90
C SER A 93 -7.77 -17.28 12.12
N PRO A 94 -8.61 -17.44 11.08
CA PRO A 94 -9.10 -16.33 10.27
C PRO A 94 -9.77 -15.21 11.10
N SER A 95 -10.46 -15.55 12.17
CA SER A 95 -11.14 -14.59 13.04
C SER A 95 -10.16 -13.72 13.81
N VAL A 96 -9.09 -14.31 14.35
CA VAL A 96 -8.03 -13.56 15.05
C VAL A 96 -7.25 -12.70 14.06
N LEU A 97 -7.01 -13.21 12.85
CA LEU A 97 -6.36 -12.47 11.78
C LEU A 97 -7.13 -11.18 11.43
N LEU A 98 -8.46 -11.26 11.30
CA LEU A 98 -9.30 -10.09 11.04
C LEU A 98 -9.19 -9.04 12.15
N VAL A 99 -9.16 -9.46 13.41
CA VAL A 99 -8.98 -8.54 14.55
C VAL A 99 -7.59 -7.87 14.51
N VAL A 100 -6.53 -8.66 14.29
CA VAL A 100 -5.16 -8.14 14.18
C VAL A 100 -5.04 -7.13 13.05
N VAL A 101 -5.56 -7.46 11.87
CA VAL A 101 -5.60 -6.57 10.70
C VAL A 101 -6.36 -5.29 11.01
N GLY A 102 -7.55 -5.40 11.60
CA GLY A 102 -8.36 -4.24 11.98
C GLY A 102 -7.63 -3.30 12.95
N VAL A 103 -7.01 -3.86 13.99
CA VAL A 103 -6.22 -3.10 14.97
C VAL A 103 -5.02 -2.42 14.31
N LEU A 104 -4.27 -3.13 13.48
CA LEU A 104 -3.12 -2.58 12.76
C LEU A 104 -3.53 -1.43 11.82
N LEU A 105 -4.66 -1.55 11.13
CA LEU A 105 -5.18 -0.50 10.26
C LEU A 105 -5.61 0.73 11.07
N ILE A 106 -6.32 0.54 12.17
CA ILE A 106 -6.73 1.65 13.05
C ILE A 106 -5.51 2.36 13.62
N LEU A 107 -4.52 1.62 14.11
CA LEU A 107 -3.26 2.18 14.61
C LEU A 107 -2.53 2.96 13.52
N ALA A 108 -2.39 2.38 12.33
CA ALA A 108 -1.72 3.03 11.21
C ALA A 108 -2.44 4.32 10.79
N LEU A 109 -3.77 4.29 10.66
CA LEU A 109 -4.56 5.49 10.35
C LEU A 109 -4.46 6.54 11.45
N SER A 110 -4.49 6.13 12.72
CA SER A 110 -4.32 7.04 13.86
C SER A 110 -2.96 7.73 13.82
N VAL A 111 -1.89 6.99 13.55
CA VAL A 111 -0.55 7.56 13.44
C VAL A 111 -0.42 8.46 12.22
N VAL A 112 -1.01 8.11 11.08
CA VAL A 112 -1.01 8.96 9.88
C VAL A 112 -1.75 10.27 10.10
N THR A 113 -2.89 10.24 10.79
CA THR A 113 -3.74 11.42 11.02
C THR A 113 -3.21 12.31 12.15
N LEU A 114 -2.77 11.72 13.26
CA LEU A 114 -2.28 12.44 14.43
C LEU A 114 -0.78 12.74 14.35
N GLY A 115 -0.02 11.91 13.61
CA GLY A 115 1.43 11.91 13.61
C GLY A 115 2.08 13.16 13.05
N LYS A 116 1.43 13.90 12.16
CA LYS A 116 1.99 15.17 11.62
C LYS A 116 2.41 16.16 12.70
N ARG A 117 1.82 16.09 13.89
CA ARG A 117 2.05 17.03 14.99
C ARG A 117 3.05 16.52 16.03
N TYR A 118 3.17 15.19 16.18
CA TYR A 118 3.90 14.57 17.28
C TYR A 118 5.08 13.70 16.86
N VAL A 119 5.18 13.31 15.58
CA VAL A 119 6.27 12.44 15.12
C VAL A 119 7.54 13.26 14.96
N PRO A 120 8.62 12.95 15.71
CA PRO A 120 9.91 13.59 15.54
C PRO A 120 10.44 13.33 14.13
N ARG A 121 11.30 14.21 13.63
CA ARG A 121 11.96 14.02 12.35
C ARG A 121 12.89 12.81 12.45
N VAL A 122 12.61 11.78 11.67
CA VAL A 122 13.38 10.54 11.66
C VAL A 122 13.79 10.26 10.21
N GLU A 123 15.10 10.31 9.96
CA GLU A 123 15.69 10.00 8.66
C GLU A 123 16.76 8.92 8.80
N GLY A 124 17.00 8.16 7.75
CA GLY A 124 18.07 7.17 7.71
C GLY A 124 17.63 5.82 7.14
N VAL A 125 18.63 4.96 6.96
CA VAL A 125 18.45 3.62 6.36
C VAL A 125 17.71 2.69 7.33
N LEU A 126 18.02 2.74 8.62
CA LEU A 126 17.41 1.85 9.61
C LEU A 126 15.91 2.12 9.79
N PRO A 127 15.45 3.37 10.00
CA PRO A 127 14.01 3.64 10.06
C PRO A 127 13.28 3.31 8.76
N ALA A 128 13.92 3.51 7.60
CA ALA A 128 13.38 3.13 6.31
C ALA A 128 13.17 1.60 6.22
N ALA A 129 14.17 0.82 6.58
CA ALA A 129 14.09 -0.63 6.60
C ALA A 129 13.04 -1.15 7.59
N LEU A 130 12.96 -0.58 8.79
CA LEU A 130 11.95 -0.91 9.79
C LEU A 130 10.53 -0.61 9.29
N SER A 131 10.33 0.53 8.63
CA SER A 131 9.04 0.85 8.02
C SER A 131 8.67 -0.14 6.91
N GLY A 132 9.67 -0.56 6.13
CA GLY A 132 9.52 -1.64 5.15
C GLY A 132 9.13 -2.96 5.81
N MET A 133 9.80 -3.37 6.89
CA MET A 133 9.48 -4.61 7.61
C MET A 133 8.05 -4.61 8.15
N VAL A 134 7.65 -3.53 8.79
CA VAL A 134 6.26 -3.37 9.28
C VAL A 134 5.29 -3.37 8.09
N GLY A 135 5.63 -2.66 7.01
CA GLY A 135 4.84 -2.63 5.79
C GLY A 135 4.69 -4.01 5.15
N GLY A 136 5.78 -4.78 5.02
CA GLY A 136 5.77 -6.14 4.49
C GLY A 136 4.94 -7.10 5.35
N PHE A 137 5.09 -7.02 6.67
CA PHE A 137 4.29 -7.78 7.61
C PHE A 137 2.79 -7.45 7.47
N MET A 138 2.44 -6.16 7.48
CA MET A 138 1.06 -5.73 7.29
C MET A 138 0.51 -6.10 5.92
N ASN A 139 1.35 -6.04 4.87
CA ASN A 139 0.95 -6.43 3.53
C ASN A 139 0.58 -7.91 3.46
N THR A 140 1.40 -8.78 4.05
CA THR A 140 1.15 -10.21 4.07
C THR A 140 -0.12 -10.55 4.85
N LEU A 141 -0.42 -9.82 5.94
CA LEU A 141 -1.62 -10.05 6.75
C LEU A 141 -2.89 -9.45 6.14
N ALA A 142 -2.78 -8.27 5.53
CA ALA A 142 -3.91 -7.42 5.17
C ALA A 142 -3.93 -6.94 3.71
N GLY A 143 -2.88 -7.23 2.93
CA GLY A 143 -2.72 -6.67 1.59
C GLY A 143 -2.44 -5.16 1.58
N VAL A 144 -1.94 -4.59 2.68
CA VAL A 144 -1.80 -3.13 2.85
C VAL A 144 -0.43 -2.77 3.42
N ALA A 145 0.55 -2.50 2.56
CA ALA A 145 1.89 -2.02 2.96
C ALA A 145 1.94 -0.50 3.19
N GLY A 146 1.06 0.24 2.52
CA GLY A 146 1.11 1.68 2.41
C GLY A 146 1.18 2.47 3.71
N PRO A 147 0.36 2.21 4.73
CA PRO A 147 0.33 3.00 5.95
C PRO A 147 1.67 3.09 6.69
N ALA A 148 2.40 1.97 6.80
CA ALA A 148 3.69 1.96 7.49
C ALA A 148 4.73 2.85 6.78
N ILE A 149 4.79 2.76 5.45
CA ILE A 149 5.68 3.58 4.63
C ILE A 149 5.25 5.05 4.68
N THR A 150 3.93 5.31 4.72
CA THR A 150 3.38 6.67 4.86
C THR A 150 3.81 7.33 6.16
N VAL A 151 3.73 6.61 7.28
CA VAL A 151 4.18 7.10 8.59
C VAL A 151 5.66 7.50 8.52
N TYR A 152 6.51 6.64 7.96
CA TYR A 152 7.93 6.95 7.81
C TYR A 152 8.16 8.15 6.89
N SER A 153 7.49 8.21 5.74
CA SER A 153 7.66 9.33 4.80
C SER A 153 7.23 10.67 5.39
N GLN A 154 6.19 10.66 6.24
CA GLN A 154 5.77 11.86 6.99
C GLN A 154 6.78 12.25 8.07
N ALA A 155 7.33 11.28 8.81
CA ALA A 155 8.39 11.50 9.80
C ALA A 155 9.67 12.06 9.13
N ALA A 156 10.03 11.53 7.98
CA ALA A 156 11.17 11.97 7.18
C ALA A 156 10.87 13.24 6.35
N ARG A 157 9.65 13.78 6.42
CA ARG A 157 9.20 14.99 5.73
C ARG A 157 9.47 14.96 4.22
N TRP A 158 9.17 13.83 3.58
CA TRP A 158 9.35 13.70 2.14
C TRP A 158 8.38 14.61 1.37
N PRO A 159 8.84 15.21 0.25
CA PRO A 159 7.92 15.85 -0.68
C PRO A 159 6.87 14.85 -1.17
N GLN A 160 5.61 15.28 -1.27
CA GLN A 160 4.51 14.41 -1.67
C GLN A 160 4.76 13.69 -3.00
N ARG A 161 5.40 14.37 -3.94
CA ARG A 161 5.71 13.82 -5.26
C ARG A 161 6.75 12.69 -5.18
N THR A 162 7.83 12.88 -4.42
CA THR A 162 8.85 11.85 -4.19
C THR A 162 8.27 10.65 -3.45
N TYR A 163 7.42 10.90 -2.44
CA TYR A 163 6.71 9.84 -1.73
C TYR A 163 5.82 9.03 -2.67
N ALA A 164 4.93 9.69 -3.42
CA ALA A 164 4.02 9.02 -4.34
C ALA A 164 4.78 8.21 -5.40
N ALA A 165 5.88 8.75 -5.94
CA ALA A 165 6.72 8.07 -6.91
C ALA A 165 7.45 6.86 -6.32
N THR A 166 8.07 7.03 -5.15
CA THR A 166 8.89 5.98 -4.49
C THR A 166 8.03 4.83 -3.96
N LEU A 167 6.75 5.09 -3.67
CA LEU A 167 5.81 4.06 -3.23
C LEU A 167 5.37 3.13 -4.37
N GLN A 168 5.34 3.59 -5.63
CA GLN A 168 4.85 2.78 -6.76
C GLN A 168 5.63 1.46 -6.94
N PRO A 169 6.97 1.46 -7.02
CA PRO A 169 7.72 0.20 -7.11
C PRO A 169 7.61 -0.66 -5.85
N CYS A 170 7.30 -0.09 -4.67
CA CYS A 170 6.99 -0.89 -3.49
C CYS A 170 5.66 -1.65 -3.67
N LEU A 171 4.66 -0.99 -4.27
CA LEU A 171 3.35 -1.60 -4.54
C LEU A 171 3.44 -2.72 -5.57
N LEU A 172 4.35 -2.64 -6.55
CA LEU A 172 4.61 -3.74 -7.47
C LEU A 172 5.04 -5.01 -6.74
N TYR A 173 5.88 -4.87 -5.74
CA TYR A 173 6.39 -5.99 -4.96
C TYR A 173 5.36 -6.61 -4.01
N THR A 174 4.26 -5.92 -3.78
CA THR A 174 3.21 -6.31 -2.83
C THR A 174 1.92 -6.76 -3.52
N SER A 175 1.90 -6.74 -4.86
CA SER A 175 0.72 -7.11 -5.66
C SER A 175 0.64 -8.61 -6.00
N ASP A 176 1.66 -9.38 -5.64
CA ASP A 176 1.71 -10.84 -5.76
C ASP A 176 1.32 -11.47 -4.41
#